data_7e76deef3e4686a54a2df9b92124dedf
#
_entry.id   7e76deef3e4686a54a2df9b92124dedf
#
_cell.length_a   1.000
_cell.length_b   1.000
_cell.length_c   1.000
_cell.angle_alpha   90.00
_cell.angle_beta   90.00
_cell.angle_gamma   90.00
#
_symmetry.space_group_name_H-M   'P 1'
#
loop_
_entity.id
_entity.type
_entity.pdbx_description
1 polymer ?
#
loop_
_entity_poly.entity_id
_entity_poly.type
_entity_poly.pdbx_seq_one_letter_code
_entity_poly.pdbx_strand_id
1 'polypeptide(L)'
;MAHNERFAGSMDLPPETEQPNVYPLSWHRETAKMEEIWTSAQRDQWDPLKLPWDTFDPSSYTWEQRESIAYWWTLLSVFDASAPPVFAEALIKTYEVHEEDPVRRCFFSVTRDEQMHEQMCGLSITKLLEHPDPLTYEPKTDIGRRLQKNAK
;
A
#
# COMPACT_ATOMS: atom_id res chain seq x y z
N MET A 1 -18.06 28.90 8.36
CA MET A 1 -19.13 27.92 8.14
C MET A 1 -19.83 28.25 6.83
N ALA A 2 -19.28 27.88 5.68
CA ALA A 2 -19.95 28.01 4.39
C ALA A 2 -19.13 27.27 3.33
N HIS A 3 -19.07 25.95 3.37
CA HIS A 3 -18.33 25.18 2.35
C HIS A 3 -19.00 23.85 1.96
N ASN A 4 -20.29 23.67 2.23
CA ASN A 4 -20.92 22.37 1.97
C ASN A 4 -22.06 22.38 0.96
N GLU A 5 -22.25 23.45 0.20
CA GLU A 5 -23.38 23.54 -0.76
C GLU A 5 -23.00 23.30 -2.24
N ARG A 6 -21.73 23.04 -2.56
CA ARG A 6 -21.32 22.89 -3.97
C ARG A 6 -21.42 21.47 -4.54
N PHE A 7 -21.72 20.47 -3.74
CA PHE A 7 -21.86 19.09 -4.20
C PHE A 7 -23.28 18.49 -4.01
N ALA A 8 -24.25 19.30 -3.66
CA ALA A 8 -25.66 18.93 -3.66
C ALA A 8 -26.31 19.02 -5.06
N GLY A 9 -25.57 18.71 -6.11
CA GLY A 9 -26.17 18.32 -7.37
C GLY A 9 -26.71 16.91 -7.18
N SER A 10 -28.02 16.76 -7.03
CA SER A 10 -28.66 15.46 -7.16
C SER A 10 -28.27 14.91 -8.53
N MET A 11 -27.28 14.00 -8.58
CA MET A 11 -27.26 13.07 -9.69
C MET A 11 -28.57 12.30 -9.56
N ASP A 12 -29.46 12.46 -10.53
CA ASP A 12 -30.65 11.63 -10.65
C ASP A 12 -30.17 10.20 -10.84
N LEU A 13 -29.98 9.51 -9.72
CA LEU A 13 -29.67 8.08 -9.73
C LEU A 13 -30.85 7.37 -10.39
N PRO A 14 -30.63 6.42 -11.29
CA PRO A 14 -31.68 5.61 -11.83
C PRO A 14 -32.47 4.98 -10.67
N PRO A 15 -33.80 4.81 -10.82
CA PRO A 15 -34.62 4.21 -9.78
C PRO A 15 -34.02 2.90 -9.34
N GLU A 16 -34.12 2.60 -8.04
CA GLU A 16 -33.51 1.44 -7.37
C GLU A 16 -33.75 0.10 -8.09
N THR A 17 -34.85 0.03 -8.85
CA THR A 17 -35.21 -1.13 -9.69
C THR A 17 -34.40 -1.28 -10.98
N GLU A 18 -33.66 -0.25 -11.40
CA GLU A 18 -32.83 -0.26 -12.62
C GLU A 18 -31.34 -0.38 -12.33
N GLN A 19 -30.95 -0.38 -11.05
CA GLN A 19 -29.57 -0.60 -10.67
C GLN A 19 -29.20 -2.07 -10.90
N PRO A 20 -28.12 -2.37 -11.64
CA PRO A 20 -27.71 -3.75 -11.78
C PRO A 20 -27.39 -4.31 -10.39
N ASN A 21 -28.10 -5.35 -9.98
CA ASN A 21 -27.83 -6.10 -8.75
C ASN A 21 -26.48 -6.83 -8.90
N VAL A 22 -25.39 -6.06 -8.82
CA VAL A 22 -24.04 -6.60 -9.01
C VAL A 22 -23.63 -7.47 -7.82
N TYR A 23 -24.17 -7.17 -6.62
CA TYR A 23 -23.94 -8.00 -5.43
C TYR A 23 -25.14 -7.93 -4.46
N PRO A 24 -25.56 -9.09 -3.87
CA PRO A 24 -26.62 -9.14 -2.86
C PRO A 24 -26.10 -8.72 -1.46
N LEU A 25 -25.13 -7.82 -1.38
CA LEU A 25 -24.55 -7.37 -0.12
C LEU A 25 -25.34 -6.19 0.42
N SER A 26 -25.80 -6.34 1.64
CA SER A 26 -26.45 -5.27 2.40
C SER A 26 -25.37 -4.31 2.93
N TRP A 27 -24.82 -3.47 2.09
CA TRP A 27 -23.75 -2.53 2.37
C TRP A 27 -24.05 -1.59 3.55
N HIS A 28 -25.32 -1.27 3.79
CA HIS A 28 -25.75 -0.43 4.92
C HIS A 28 -25.37 -0.97 6.30
N ARG A 29 -25.18 -2.28 6.45
CA ARG A 29 -24.75 -2.88 7.73
C ARG A 29 -23.22 -2.85 7.91
N GLU A 30 -22.48 -2.73 6.83
CA GLU A 30 -21.02 -2.76 6.81
C GLU A 30 -20.41 -1.37 6.80
N THR A 31 -21.19 -0.34 6.43
CA THR A 31 -20.71 1.05 6.36
C THR A 31 -20.10 1.53 7.66
N ALA A 32 -20.71 1.21 8.81
CA ALA A 32 -20.17 1.58 10.13
C ALA A 32 -18.79 0.96 10.38
N LYS A 33 -18.56 -0.28 9.93
CA LYS A 33 -17.27 -0.95 10.05
C LYS A 33 -16.21 -0.34 9.12
N MET A 34 -16.60 0.02 7.91
CA MET A 34 -15.71 0.70 6.96
C MET A 34 -15.32 2.10 7.45
N GLU A 35 -16.25 2.83 8.07
CA GLU A 35 -15.98 4.13 8.70
C GLU A 35 -14.99 3.98 9.88
N GLU A 36 -15.14 2.93 10.69
CA GLU A 36 -14.20 2.60 11.77
C GLU A 36 -12.79 2.31 11.21
N ILE A 37 -12.70 1.50 10.15
CA ILE A 37 -11.43 1.18 9.47
C ILE A 37 -10.78 2.45 8.93
N TRP A 38 -11.53 3.30 8.24
CA TRP A 38 -11.04 4.58 7.73
C TRP A 38 -10.51 5.46 8.85
N THR A 39 -11.28 5.61 9.93
CA THR A 39 -10.90 6.43 11.09
C THR A 39 -9.61 5.91 11.74
N SER A 40 -9.51 4.59 11.90
CA SER A 40 -8.28 3.96 12.42
C SER A 40 -7.08 4.20 11.49
N ALA A 41 -7.26 4.01 10.20
CA ALA A 41 -6.21 4.23 9.21
C ALA A 41 -5.73 5.69 9.17
N GLN A 42 -6.61 6.67 9.44
CA GLN A 42 -6.20 8.07 9.55
C GLN A 42 -5.45 8.37 10.86
N ARG A 43 -5.89 7.78 11.97
CA ARG A 43 -5.26 7.95 13.27
C ARG A 43 -3.88 7.31 13.33
N ASP A 44 -3.77 6.13 12.77
CA ASP A 44 -2.58 5.28 12.89
C ASP A 44 -1.64 5.42 11.67
N GLN A 45 -1.71 6.58 11.00
CA GLN A 45 -0.80 6.90 9.89
C GLN A 45 0.66 6.88 10.34
N TRP A 46 1.47 6.26 9.53
CA TRP A 46 2.91 6.20 9.72
C TRP A 46 3.64 6.75 8.49
N ASP A 47 4.91 7.07 8.67
CA ASP A 47 5.76 7.61 7.64
C ASP A 47 7.09 6.83 7.65
N PRO A 48 7.42 6.09 6.59
CA PRO A 48 8.64 5.30 6.54
C PRO A 48 9.90 6.15 6.71
N LEU A 49 9.87 7.44 6.38
CA LEU A 49 11.00 8.34 6.58
C LEU A 49 11.22 8.71 8.05
N LYS A 50 10.20 8.56 8.88
CA LYS A 50 10.25 8.88 10.33
C LYS A 50 10.52 7.66 11.21
N LEU A 51 10.69 6.50 10.63
CA LEU A 51 11.12 5.32 11.40
C LEU A 51 12.52 5.58 11.98
N PRO A 52 12.84 4.97 13.13
CA PRO A 52 14.11 5.22 13.83
C PRO A 52 15.29 4.52 13.14
N TRP A 53 15.55 4.87 11.89
CA TRP A 53 16.60 4.28 11.06
C TRP A 53 18.00 4.42 11.60
N ASP A 54 18.24 5.37 12.48
CA ASP A 54 19.50 5.60 13.20
C ASP A 54 19.77 4.55 14.27
N THR A 55 18.73 3.87 14.76
CA THR A 55 18.86 2.75 15.71
C THR A 55 19.14 1.41 15.04
N PHE A 56 18.94 1.33 13.73
CA PHE A 56 19.20 0.11 12.96
C PHE A 56 20.67 0.03 12.59
N ASP A 57 21.37 -0.93 13.20
CA ASP A 57 22.79 -1.22 12.93
C ASP A 57 22.95 -2.47 12.07
N PRO A 58 23.20 -2.32 10.75
CA PRO A 58 23.42 -3.45 9.89
C PRO A 58 24.69 -4.25 10.24
N SER A 59 25.67 -3.66 10.95
CA SER A 59 26.90 -4.35 11.33
C SER A 59 26.68 -5.53 12.28
N SER A 60 25.50 -5.57 12.94
CA SER A 60 25.04 -6.71 13.77
C SER A 60 24.81 -8.01 12.96
N TYR A 61 24.77 -7.91 11.63
CA TYR A 61 24.52 -9.04 10.73
C TYR A 61 25.74 -9.33 9.84
N THR A 62 25.97 -10.59 9.53
CA THR A 62 26.97 -10.96 8.50
C THR A 62 26.50 -10.52 7.11
N TRP A 63 27.42 -10.43 6.15
CA TRP A 63 27.04 -10.07 4.77
C TRP A 63 26.07 -11.06 4.15
N GLU A 64 26.21 -12.36 4.43
CA GLU A 64 25.26 -13.38 3.99
C GLU A 64 23.86 -13.14 4.53
N GLN A 65 23.74 -12.75 5.80
CA GLN A 65 22.47 -12.42 6.43
C GLN A 65 21.89 -11.14 5.82
N ARG A 66 22.70 -10.09 5.66
CA ARG A 66 22.24 -8.81 5.09
C ARG A 66 21.71 -9.00 3.66
N GLU A 67 22.44 -9.70 2.81
CA GLU A 67 22.05 -9.96 1.43
C GLU A 67 20.81 -10.86 1.35
N SER A 68 20.68 -11.85 2.25
CA SER A 68 19.49 -12.70 2.34
C SER A 68 18.25 -11.91 2.77
N ILE A 69 18.39 -11.06 3.78
CA ILE A 69 17.29 -10.20 4.27
C ILE A 69 16.92 -9.16 3.21
N ALA A 70 17.90 -8.53 2.56
CA ALA A 70 17.67 -7.58 1.48
C ALA A 70 16.95 -8.21 0.29
N TYR A 71 17.27 -9.46 -0.04
CA TYR A 71 16.52 -10.22 -1.05
C TYR A 71 15.04 -10.39 -0.69
N TRP A 72 14.74 -10.73 0.57
CA TRP A 72 13.36 -10.84 1.04
C TRP A 72 12.63 -9.49 0.96
N TRP A 73 13.25 -8.40 1.37
CA TRP A 73 12.70 -7.06 1.23
C TRP A 73 12.47 -6.69 -0.24
N THR A 74 13.34 -7.14 -1.15
CA THR A 74 13.14 -6.93 -2.59
C THR A 74 11.91 -7.66 -3.10
N LEU A 75 11.67 -8.91 -2.68
CA LEU A 75 10.46 -9.64 -3.04
C LEU A 75 9.19 -8.96 -2.52
N LEU A 76 9.23 -8.50 -1.27
CA LEU A 76 8.10 -7.74 -0.68
C LEU A 76 7.87 -6.44 -1.45
N SER A 77 8.93 -5.68 -1.74
CA SER A 77 8.82 -4.44 -2.53
C SER A 77 8.16 -4.65 -3.90
N VAL A 78 8.49 -5.73 -4.60
CA VAL A 78 7.85 -6.09 -5.88
C VAL A 78 6.36 -6.40 -5.68
N PHE A 79 6.03 -7.08 -4.58
CA PHE A 79 4.65 -7.39 -4.25
C PHE A 79 3.85 -6.12 -3.92
N ASP A 80 4.39 -5.29 -3.04
CA ASP A 80 3.78 -4.03 -2.62
C ASP A 80 3.66 -3.04 -3.80
N ALA A 81 4.65 -2.98 -4.70
CA ALA A 81 4.59 -2.17 -5.92
C ALA A 81 3.50 -2.62 -6.92
N SER A 82 3.09 -3.89 -6.88
CA SER A 82 2.03 -4.41 -7.73
C SER A 82 0.61 -4.12 -7.20
N ALA A 83 0.47 -3.87 -5.91
CA ALA A 83 -0.81 -3.67 -5.25
C ALA A 83 -1.49 -2.31 -5.55
N PRO A 84 -0.78 -1.15 -5.56
CA PRO A 84 -1.40 0.14 -5.82
C PRO A 84 -2.19 0.23 -7.13
N PRO A 85 -1.73 -0.29 -8.29
CA PRO A 85 -2.52 -0.29 -9.50
C PRO A 85 -3.84 -1.06 -9.37
N VAL A 86 -3.84 -2.21 -8.69
CA VAL A 86 -5.02 -3.04 -8.45
C VAL A 86 -6.03 -2.31 -7.57
N PHE A 87 -5.59 -1.73 -6.47
CA PHE A 87 -6.46 -0.99 -5.56
C PHE A 87 -6.94 0.34 -6.17
N ALA A 88 -6.13 0.98 -7.01
CA ALA A 88 -6.56 2.17 -7.75
C ALA A 88 -7.65 1.82 -8.77
N GLU A 89 -7.55 0.70 -9.48
CA GLU A 89 -8.61 0.22 -10.37
C GLU A 89 -9.88 -0.12 -9.57
N ALA A 90 -9.76 -0.81 -8.45
CA ALA A 90 -10.88 -1.07 -7.56
C ALA A 90 -11.53 0.23 -7.07
N LEU A 91 -10.74 1.25 -6.71
CA LEU A 91 -11.26 2.57 -6.33
C LEU A 91 -12.06 3.21 -7.47
N ILE A 92 -11.57 3.17 -8.71
CA ILE A 92 -12.31 3.68 -9.88
C ILE A 92 -13.63 2.94 -10.03
N LYS A 93 -13.62 1.61 -9.88
CA LYS A 93 -14.85 0.79 -9.96
C LYS A 93 -15.87 1.15 -8.90
N THR A 94 -15.46 1.50 -7.68
CA THR A 94 -16.40 1.96 -6.64
C THR A 94 -17.13 3.25 -7.03
N TYR A 95 -16.50 4.14 -7.80
CA TYR A 95 -17.18 5.32 -8.35
C TYR A 95 -18.16 4.95 -9.48
N GLU A 96 -17.80 4.01 -10.34
CA GLU A 96 -18.64 3.56 -11.45
C GLU A 96 -19.93 2.87 -10.98
N VAL A 97 -19.87 2.12 -9.87
CA VAL A 97 -21.02 1.41 -9.29
C VAL A 97 -21.72 2.21 -8.19
N HIS A 98 -21.33 3.47 -7.98
CA HIS A 98 -21.90 4.35 -6.96
C HIS A 98 -21.83 3.82 -5.53
N GLU A 99 -20.70 3.13 -5.20
CA GLU A 99 -20.47 2.66 -3.83
C GLU A 99 -20.43 3.80 -2.81
N GLU A 100 -20.70 3.45 -1.55
CA GLU A 100 -20.69 4.40 -0.46
C GLU A 100 -19.29 4.97 -0.18
N ASP A 101 -19.24 6.21 0.27
CA ASP A 101 -17.99 6.95 0.52
C ASP A 101 -17.02 6.24 1.47
N PRO A 102 -17.46 5.58 2.58
CA PRO A 102 -16.53 4.82 3.43
C PRO A 102 -15.79 3.69 2.71
N VAL A 103 -16.45 3.01 1.76
CA VAL A 103 -15.82 1.96 0.93
C VAL A 103 -14.73 2.56 0.05
N ARG A 104 -15.03 3.67 -0.62
CA ARG A 104 -14.06 4.41 -1.45
C ARG A 104 -12.84 4.86 -0.65
N ARG A 105 -13.07 5.40 0.54
CA ARG A 105 -11.99 5.83 1.45
C ARG A 105 -11.10 4.67 1.87
N CYS A 106 -11.66 3.47 2.08
CA CYS A 106 -10.86 2.29 2.40
C CYS A 106 -9.91 1.93 1.26
N PHE A 107 -10.37 1.89 0.00
CA PHE A 107 -9.49 1.63 -1.14
C PHE A 107 -8.42 2.71 -1.33
N PHE A 108 -8.77 3.97 -1.11
CA PHE A 108 -7.79 5.06 -1.12
C PHE A 108 -6.71 4.87 -0.04
N SER A 109 -7.12 4.51 1.18
CA SER A 109 -6.20 4.26 2.29
C SER A 109 -5.24 3.11 1.99
N VAL A 110 -5.76 1.97 1.52
CA VAL A 110 -4.93 0.81 1.17
C VAL A 110 -3.94 1.15 0.07
N THR A 111 -4.37 1.84 -0.99
CA THR A 111 -3.47 2.27 -2.08
C THR A 111 -2.30 3.09 -1.55
N ARG A 112 -2.56 4.01 -0.63
CA ARG A 112 -1.52 4.81 0.01
C ARG A 112 -0.60 3.96 0.88
N ASP A 113 -1.16 3.05 1.67
CA ASP A 113 -0.39 2.25 2.61
C ASP A 113 0.56 1.29 1.89
N GLU A 114 0.15 0.71 0.78
CA GLU A 114 1.03 -0.11 -0.08
C GLU A 114 2.20 0.70 -0.65
N GLN A 115 1.97 1.96 -1.01
CA GLN A 115 3.06 2.84 -1.44
C GLN A 115 4.05 3.14 -0.31
N MET A 116 3.58 3.25 0.95
CA MET A 116 4.45 3.42 2.12
C MET A 116 5.23 2.14 2.41
N HIS A 117 4.62 0.96 2.24
CA HIS A 117 5.30 -0.33 2.37
C HIS A 117 6.44 -0.47 1.35
N GLU A 118 6.19 -0.17 0.08
CA GLU A 118 7.23 -0.18 -0.97
C GLU A 118 8.41 0.73 -0.58
N GLN A 119 8.14 1.94 -0.14
CA GLN A 119 9.17 2.88 0.28
C GLN A 119 9.96 2.35 1.49
N MET A 120 9.30 1.76 2.48
CA MET A 120 9.94 1.13 3.63
C MET A 120 10.86 -0.02 3.21
N CYS A 121 10.40 -0.86 2.28
CA CYS A 121 11.21 -1.94 1.73
C CYS A 121 12.49 -1.40 1.09
N GLY A 122 12.38 -0.37 0.25
CA GLY A 122 13.52 0.30 -0.38
C GLY A 122 14.53 0.84 0.63
N LEU A 123 14.06 1.54 1.67
CA LEU A 123 14.90 2.06 2.75
C LEU A 123 15.58 0.94 3.53
N SER A 124 14.88 -0.16 3.80
CA SER A 124 15.44 -1.35 4.47
C SER A 124 16.57 -1.96 3.65
N ILE A 125 16.39 -2.11 2.34
CA ILE A 125 17.41 -2.67 1.44
C ILE A 125 18.65 -1.78 1.42
N THR A 126 18.49 -0.48 1.22
CA THR A 126 19.62 0.45 1.16
C THR A 126 20.41 0.48 2.47
N LYS A 127 19.74 0.38 3.61
CA LYS A 127 20.39 0.30 4.91
C LYS A 127 21.15 -1.01 5.11
N LEU A 128 20.53 -2.16 4.79
CA LEU A 128 21.15 -3.48 4.93
C LEU A 128 22.40 -3.62 4.07
N LEU A 129 22.32 -3.17 2.83
CA LEU A 129 23.41 -3.29 1.86
C LEU A 129 24.45 -2.17 1.98
N GLU A 130 24.18 -1.14 2.78
CA GLU A 130 25.02 0.07 2.88
C GLU A 130 25.32 0.63 1.47
N HIS A 131 24.29 0.60 0.60
CA HIS A 131 24.39 1.02 -0.78
C HIS A 131 23.18 1.86 -1.20
N PRO A 132 23.39 3.04 -1.80
CA PRO A 132 22.32 3.98 -2.09
C PRO A 132 21.35 3.51 -3.19
N ASP A 133 21.83 2.64 -4.06
CA ASP A 133 21.06 2.13 -5.21
C ASP A 133 21.13 0.60 -5.29
N PRO A 134 20.06 -0.10 -4.84
CA PRO A 134 20.01 -1.55 -4.89
C PRO A 134 20.17 -2.15 -6.30
N LEU A 135 19.83 -1.40 -7.35
CA LEU A 135 19.91 -1.89 -8.74
C LEU A 135 21.35 -2.02 -9.23
N THR A 136 22.24 -1.21 -8.68
CA THR A 136 23.68 -1.23 -9.01
C THR A 136 24.52 -1.96 -7.98
N TYR A 137 23.87 -2.56 -6.96
CA TYR A 137 24.57 -3.31 -5.92
C TYR A 137 25.20 -4.59 -6.46
N GLU A 138 26.49 -4.79 -6.20
CA GLU A 138 27.21 -6.02 -6.50
C GLU A 138 27.31 -6.89 -5.24
N PRO A 139 26.72 -8.12 -5.24
CA PRO A 139 26.76 -8.99 -4.07
C PRO A 139 28.17 -9.37 -3.65
N LYS A 140 28.43 -9.27 -2.35
CA LYS A 140 29.73 -9.60 -1.74
C LYS A 140 29.89 -11.09 -1.46
N THR A 141 28.76 -11.82 -1.33
CA THR A 141 28.77 -13.24 -0.96
C THR A 141 28.30 -14.16 -2.08
N ASP A 142 28.58 -15.46 -1.98
CA ASP A 142 28.08 -16.47 -2.92
C ASP A 142 26.55 -16.62 -2.82
N ILE A 143 26.02 -16.49 -1.61
CA ILE A 143 24.57 -16.51 -1.39
C ILE A 143 23.93 -15.33 -2.09
N GLY A 144 24.44 -14.11 -1.90
CA GLY A 144 23.93 -12.91 -2.54
C GLY A 144 23.96 -13.02 -4.07
N ARG A 145 25.04 -13.53 -4.65
CA ARG A 145 25.14 -13.77 -6.10
C ARG A 145 24.08 -14.77 -6.62
N ARG A 146 23.80 -15.83 -5.85
CA ARG A 146 22.74 -16.80 -6.23
C ARG A 146 21.36 -16.18 -6.14
N LEU A 147 21.08 -15.43 -5.07
CA LEU A 147 19.79 -14.78 -4.87
C LEU A 147 19.52 -13.72 -5.95
N GLN A 148 20.50 -12.90 -6.29
CA GLN A 148 20.39 -11.90 -7.36
C GLN A 148 20.13 -12.55 -8.74
N LYS A 149 20.71 -13.72 -9.00
CA LYS A 149 20.48 -14.47 -10.24
C LYS A 149 19.02 -14.97 -10.35
N ASN A 150 18.40 -15.29 -9.22
CA ASN A 150 17.02 -15.78 -9.16
C ASN A 150 15.99 -14.65 -9.21
N ALA A 151 16.40 -13.42 -8.97
CA ALA A 151 15.54 -12.23 -9.02
C ALA A 151 15.41 -11.60 -10.42
N LYS A 152 16.18 -12.10 -11.41
CA LYS A 152 16.12 -11.68 -12.82
C LYS A 152 15.23 -12.62 -13.62
#